data_31e51cd3e4526d6d3dc5df9b45d351a4
#
_entry.id   31e51cd3e4526d6d3dc5df9b45d351a4
#
_cell.length_a   1.000
_cell.length_b   1.000
_cell.length_c   1.000
_cell.angle_alpha   90.00
_cell.angle_beta   90.00
_cell.angle_gamma   90.00
#
_symmetry.space_group_name_H-M   'P 1'
#
loop_
_entity.id
_entity.type
_entity.pdbx_description
1 polymer ?
#
loop_
_entity_poly.entity_id
_entity_poly.type
_entity_poly.pdbx_seq_one_letter_code
_entity_poly.pdbx_strand_id
1 'polypeptide(L)'
;MQFGMPTLIENKTLEENIALCKSLDLSFVELNMNFPEYQIDRLEEIAYLEQKAEKAGIYYTIHLDENLNVADFNPLVREAYLETVRRTIEVAKHLVRLKDKYGRKEQPFIINMHMHHGIYITLPDRKVQMYERDFEVYKEHFLAFIEACESWIGDADIIIAIENTDGFRTYEKQVIARMLESKCFVLTWDIGHSKSVGEQDKAFLLENQEKIAHFHI
;
A
#
# COMPACT_ATOMS: atom_id res chain seq x y z
N MET A 1 -14.60 5.99 12.90
CA MET A 1 -13.26 5.40 12.69
C MET A 1 -13.38 3.91 12.94
N GLN A 2 -12.69 3.07 12.19
CA GLN A 2 -12.57 1.63 12.46
C GLN A 2 -11.09 1.34 12.71
N PHE A 3 -10.84 0.37 13.57
CA PHE A 3 -9.48 -0.05 13.90
C PHE A 3 -9.25 -1.47 13.41
N GLY A 4 -8.05 -1.74 12.95
CA GLY A 4 -7.57 -3.04 12.52
C GLY A 4 -6.17 -3.29 13.03
N MET A 5 -5.59 -4.39 12.61
CA MET A 5 -4.21 -4.75 12.93
C MET A 5 -3.55 -5.37 11.69
N PRO A 6 -2.25 -5.19 11.50
CA PRO A 6 -1.52 -5.96 10.49
C PRO A 6 -1.43 -7.43 10.90
N THR A 7 -1.17 -8.29 9.92
CA THR A 7 -0.70 -9.64 10.23
C THR A 7 0.65 -9.57 10.94
N LEU A 8 0.83 -10.35 12.00
CA LEU A 8 1.99 -10.30 12.87
C LEU A 8 2.93 -11.48 12.60
N ILE A 9 4.22 -11.25 12.71
CA ILE A 9 5.26 -12.28 12.54
C ILE A 9 5.18 -13.38 13.60
N GLU A 10 4.62 -13.09 14.78
CA GLU A 10 4.41 -14.05 15.86
C GLU A 10 3.29 -15.04 15.55
N ASN A 11 2.37 -14.68 14.67
CA ASN A 11 1.24 -15.52 14.27
C ASN A 11 1.56 -16.24 12.97
N LYS A 12 1.52 -17.57 13.01
CA LYS A 12 1.90 -18.44 11.87
C LYS A 12 0.79 -18.62 10.85
N THR A 13 -0.45 -18.32 11.22
CA THR A 13 -1.63 -18.55 10.38
C THR A 13 -2.55 -17.34 10.35
N LEU A 14 -3.35 -17.24 9.28
CA LEU A 14 -4.40 -16.24 9.19
C LEU A 14 -5.42 -16.36 10.34
N GLU A 15 -5.74 -17.58 10.74
CA GLU A 15 -6.68 -17.86 11.84
C GLU A 15 -6.19 -17.30 13.17
N GLU A 16 -4.88 -17.38 13.46
CA GLU A 16 -4.30 -16.79 14.68
C GLU A 16 -4.38 -15.25 14.64
N ASN A 17 -4.09 -14.63 13.49
CA ASN A 17 -4.26 -13.19 13.30
C ASN A 17 -5.72 -12.76 13.45
N ILE A 18 -6.66 -13.49 12.86
CA ILE A 18 -8.10 -13.23 13.00
C ILE A 18 -8.56 -13.39 14.44
N ALA A 19 -8.09 -14.44 15.14
CA ALA A 19 -8.45 -14.67 16.54
C ALA A 19 -7.96 -13.52 17.44
N LEU A 20 -6.74 -13.03 17.21
CA LEU A 20 -6.22 -11.88 17.92
C LEU A 20 -7.01 -10.60 17.60
N CYS A 21 -7.26 -10.33 16.32
CA CYS A 21 -8.09 -9.21 15.87
C CYS A 21 -9.45 -9.18 16.59
N LYS A 22 -10.12 -10.34 16.68
CA LYS A 22 -11.40 -10.48 17.39
C LYS A 22 -11.27 -10.30 18.89
N SER A 23 -10.20 -10.80 19.51
CA SER A 23 -9.97 -10.65 20.95
C SER A 23 -9.76 -9.20 21.38
N LEU A 24 -9.27 -8.36 20.44
CA LEU A 24 -9.04 -6.93 20.62
C LEU A 24 -10.22 -6.06 20.14
N ASP A 25 -11.34 -6.67 19.74
CA ASP A 25 -12.52 -5.99 19.19
C ASP A 25 -12.23 -5.10 17.97
N LEU A 26 -11.27 -5.55 17.13
CA LEU A 26 -10.88 -4.87 15.89
C LEU A 26 -11.76 -5.32 14.72
N SER A 27 -11.86 -4.48 13.71
CA SER A 27 -12.78 -4.64 12.58
C SER A 27 -12.15 -5.33 11.37
N PHE A 28 -10.83 -5.24 11.19
CA PHE A 28 -10.14 -5.77 10.01
C PHE A 28 -8.72 -6.24 10.33
N VAL A 29 -8.21 -7.08 9.43
CA VAL A 29 -6.80 -7.49 9.39
C VAL A 29 -6.18 -6.95 8.10
N GLU A 30 -5.06 -6.27 8.20
CA GLU A 30 -4.24 -5.88 7.07
C GLU A 30 -3.29 -7.02 6.71
N LEU A 31 -3.49 -7.59 5.51
CA LEU A 31 -2.69 -8.69 4.99
C LEU A 31 -1.36 -8.15 4.48
N ASN A 32 -0.26 -8.46 5.17
CA ASN A 32 1.06 -7.93 4.86
C ASN A 32 1.81 -8.86 3.90
N MET A 33 1.99 -8.44 2.65
CA MET A 33 2.65 -9.21 1.60
C MET A 33 4.17 -9.36 1.79
N ASN A 34 4.76 -8.80 2.85
CA ASN A 34 6.16 -9.12 3.20
C ASN A 34 6.32 -10.56 3.69
N PHE A 35 5.23 -11.21 4.12
CA PHE A 35 5.27 -12.59 4.61
C PHE A 35 4.93 -13.59 3.50
N PRO A 36 5.63 -14.74 3.43
CA PRO A 36 5.36 -15.78 2.44
C PRO A 36 3.91 -16.27 2.42
N GLU A 37 3.24 -16.23 3.59
CA GLU A 37 1.86 -16.68 3.77
C GLU A 37 0.83 -15.74 3.12
N TYR A 38 1.24 -14.50 2.79
CA TYR A 38 0.38 -13.47 2.21
C TYR A 38 0.91 -12.94 0.87
N GLN A 39 1.81 -13.68 0.22
CA GLN A 39 2.21 -13.37 -1.15
C GLN A 39 1.04 -13.58 -2.13
N ILE A 40 1.15 -12.99 -3.31
CA ILE A 40 0.02 -12.89 -4.25
C ILE A 40 -0.61 -14.25 -4.61
N ASP A 41 0.17 -15.31 -4.75
CA ASP A 41 -0.33 -16.66 -5.02
C ASP A 41 -1.21 -17.21 -3.89
N ARG A 42 -0.97 -16.78 -2.65
CA ARG A 42 -1.80 -17.10 -1.48
C ARG A 42 -3.03 -16.22 -1.38
N LEU A 43 -2.89 -14.94 -1.69
CA LEU A 43 -4.03 -14.02 -1.67
C LEU A 43 -5.08 -14.36 -2.75
N GLU A 44 -4.68 -15.03 -3.83
CA GLU A 44 -5.60 -15.52 -4.86
C GLU A 44 -6.47 -16.72 -4.41
N GLU A 45 -6.21 -17.29 -3.23
CA GLU A 45 -7.09 -18.27 -2.61
C GLU A 45 -8.36 -17.58 -2.04
N ILE A 46 -9.10 -16.86 -2.88
CA ILE A 46 -10.22 -15.97 -2.50
C ILE A 46 -11.24 -16.67 -1.62
N ALA A 47 -11.66 -17.89 -1.99
CA ALA A 47 -12.66 -18.65 -1.23
C ALA A 47 -12.22 -18.92 0.22
N TYR A 48 -10.93 -19.13 0.44
CA TYR A 48 -10.36 -19.31 1.77
C TYR A 48 -10.43 -18.01 2.58
N LEU A 49 -9.97 -16.90 1.99
CA LEU A 49 -10.00 -15.57 2.65
C LEU A 49 -11.44 -15.19 3.02
N GLU A 50 -12.38 -15.35 2.08
CA GLU A 50 -13.79 -15.05 2.29
C GLU A 50 -14.41 -15.89 3.42
N GLN A 51 -14.17 -17.20 3.40
CA GLN A 51 -14.68 -18.09 4.45
C GLN A 51 -14.20 -17.68 5.83
N LYS A 52 -12.90 -17.33 5.97
CA LYS A 52 -12.33 -16.92 7.27
C LYS A 52 -12.89 -15.60 7.75
N ALA A 53 -12.97 -14.60 6.86
CA ALA A 53 -13.53 -13.30 7.18
C ALA A 53 -15.02 -13.37 7.55
N GLU A 54 -15.82 -14.09 6.78
CA GLU A 54 -17.26 -14.25 7.05
C GLU A 54 -17.54 -14.93 8.38
N LYS A 55 -16.78 -16.00 8.70
CA LYS A 55 -16.89 -16.69 9.99
C LYS A 55 -16.57 -15.77 11.16
N ALA A 56 -15.63 -14.85 10.98
CA ALA A 56 -15.19 -13.93 12.03
C ALA A 56 -15.98 -12.61 12.07
N GLY A 57 -16.68 -12.24 11.00
CA GLY A 57 -17.37 -10.95 10.87
C GLY A 57 -16.38 -9.78 10.76
N ILE A 58 -15.32 -9.95 9.97
CA ILE A 58 -14.28 -8.94 9.70
C ILE A 58 -14.11 -8.73 8.19
N TYR A 59 -13.32 -7.75 7.81
CA TYR A 59 -12.83 -7.56 6.45
C TYR A 59 -11.30 -7.45 6.41
N TYR A 60 -10.75 -7.26 5.23
CA TYR A 60 -9.31 -7.11 5.02
C TYR A 60 -8.97 -5.77 4.38
N THR A 61 -7.76 -5.31 4.61
CA THR A 61 -6.98 -4.43 3.75
C THR A 61 -5.73 -5.17 3.31
N ILE A 62 -4.97 -4.65 2.36
CA ILE A 62 -3.74 -5.32 1.88
C ILE A 62 -2.59 -4.32 1.95
N HIS A 63 -1.48 -4.75 2.51
CA HIS A 63 -0.21 -4.03 2.48
C HIS A 63 0.72 -4.71 1.48
N LEU A 64 1.08 -4.01 0.41
CA LEU A 64 2.01 -4.52 -0.61
C LEU A 64 3.40 -4.76 -0.02
N ASP A 65 4.19 -5.60 -0.69
CA ASP A 65 5.58 -5.88 -0.33
C ASP A 65 6.41 -4.57 -0.31
N GLU A 66 7.22 -4.39 0.73
CA GLU A 66 8.06 -3.19 0.90
C GLU A 66 9.10 -3.00 -0.20
N ASN A 67 9.54 -4.10 -0.83
CA ASN A 67 10.48 -4.05 -1.94
C ASN A 67 9.82 -3.75 -3.28
N LEU A 68 8.48 -3.69 -3.33
CA LEU A 68 7.74 -3.44 -4.55
C LEU A 68 8.11 -2.07 -5.13
N ASN A 69 8.68 -2.07 -6.33
CA ASN A 69 9.25 -0.90 -6.97
C ASN A 69 8.74 -0.71 -8.40
N VAL A 70 7.60 -0.04 -8.53
CA VAL A 70 6.94 0.20 -9.82
C VAL A 70 7.72 1.15 -10.74
N ALA A 71 8.78 1.78 -10.23
CA ALA A 71 9.66 2.66 -10.99
C ALA A 71 11.05 2.06 -11.25
N ASP A 72 11.24 0.75 -11.01
CA ASP A 72 12.53 0.11 -11.23
C ASP A 72 13.05 0.35 -12.65
N PHE A 73 14.35 0.67 -12.77
CA PHE A 73 14.98 0.89 -14.07
C PHE A 73 15.22 -0.41 -14.84
N ASN A 74 15.22 -1.57 -14.16
CA ASN A 74 15.20 -2.85 -14.83
C ASN A 74 13.77 -3.18 -15.30
N PRO A 75 13.50 -3.20 -16.62
CA PRO A 75 12.14 -3.37 -17.11
C PRO A 75 11.52 -4.72 -16.72
N LEU A 76 12.31 -5.80 -16.63
CA LEU A 76 11.78 -7.11 -16.25
C LEU A 76 11.33 -7.13 -14.78
N VAL A 77 12.08 -6.49 -13.90
CA VAL A 77 11.72 -6.38 -12.48
C VAL A 77 10.49 -5.48 -12.32
N ARG A 78 10.49 -4.34 -13.01
CA ARG A 78 9.33 -3.42 -13.01
C ARG A 78 8.05 -4.09 -13.50
N GLU A 79 8.12 -4.85 -14.60
CA GLU A 79 6.97 -5.59 -15.11
C GLU A 79 6.44 -6.63 -14.11
N ALA A 80 7.33 -7.33 -13.40
CA ALA A 80 6.94 -8.26 -12.35
C ALA A 80 6.22 -7.55 -11.18
N TYR A 81 6.71 -6.39 -10.77
CA TYR A 81 6.05 -5.58 -9.73
C TYR A 81 4.70 -5.03 -10.19
N LEU A 82 4.60 -4.52 -11.42
CA LEU A 82 3.33 -4.06 -11.99
C LEU A 82 2.30 -5.20 -12.07
N GLU A 83 2.73 -6.41 -12.47
CA GLU A 83 1.86 -7.58 -12.49
C GLU A 83 1.41 -7.98 -11.08
N THR A 84 2.28 -7.87 -10.08
CA THR A 84 1.91 -8.10 -8.67
C THR A 84 0.82 -7.13 -8.23
N VAL A 85 0.96 -5.82 -8.51
CA VAL A 85 -0.09 -4.83 -8.20
C VAL A 85 -1.39 -5.14 -8.91
N ARG A 86 -1.33 -5.45 -10.21
CA ARG A 86 -2.51 -5.78 -11.01
C ARG A 86 -3.28 -6.96 -10.40
N ARG A 87 -2.58 -8.05 -10.06
CA ARG A 87 -3.18 -9.23 -9.44
C ARG A 87 -3.73 -8.91 -8.05
N THR A 88 -3.06 -8.07 -7.26
CA THR A 88 -3.55 -7.62 -5.95
C THR A 88 -4.85 -6.81 -6.08
N ILE A 89 -4.96 -5.95 -7.10
CA ILE A 89 -6.21 -5.24 -7.40
C ILE A 89 -7.34 -6.23 -7.75
N GLU A 90 -7.06 -7.28 -8.53
CA GLU A 90 -8.07 -8.29 -8.83
C GLU A 90 -8.52 -9.04 -7.55
N VAL A 91 -7.59 -9.40 -6.66
CA VAL A 91 -7.93 -9.96 -5.34
C VAL A 91 -8.83 -8.99 -4.56
N ALA A 92 -8.43 -7.70 -4.49
CA ALA A 92 -9.20 -6.68 -3.78
C ALA A 92 -10.62 -6.53 -4.32
N LYS A 93 -10.85 -6.62 -5.64
CA LYS A 93 -12.20 -6.59 -6.24
C LYS A 93 -13.13 -7.68 -5.67
N HIS A 94 -12.60 -8.86 -5.42
CA HIS A 94 -13.37 -9.92 -4.77
C HIS A 94 -13.65 -9.62 -3.29
N LEU A 95 -12.68 -8.99 -2.60
CA LEU A 95 -12.77 -8.74 -1.16
C LEU A 95 -13.56 -7.48 -0.78
N VAL A 96 -13.82 -6.56 -1.71
CA VAL A 96 -14.64 -5.35 -1.50
C VAL A 96 -15.97 -5.69 -0.82
N ARG A 97 -16.64 -6.78 -1.21
CA ARG A 97 -17.91 -7.21 -0.62
C ARG A 97 -17.83 -7.48 0.88
N LEU A 98 -16.68 -7.94 1.39
CA LEU A 98 -16.46 -8.14 2.83
C LEU A 98 -16.35 -6.81 3.57
N LYS A 99 -15.61 -5.85 2.97
CA LYS A 99 -15.51 -4.48 3.48
C LYS A 99 -16.90 -3.81 3.50
N ASP A 100 -17.71 -3.98 2.46
CA ASP A 100 -19.09 -3.45 2.41
C ASP A 100 -20.00 -4.07 3.46
N LYS A 101 -19.80 -5.34 3.78
CA LYS A 101 -20.62 -6.08 4.74
C LYS A 101 -20.24 -5.81 6.20
N TYR A 102 -18.94 -5.72 6.49
CA TYR A 102 -18.41 -5.66 7.86
C TYR A 102 -17.73 -4.33 8.18
N GLY A 103 -17.37 -3.56 7.17
CA GLY A 103 -16.78 -2.23 7.27
C GLY A 103 -17.81 -1.11 7.08
N ARG A 104 -17.32 0.08 6.77
CA ARG A 104 -18.12 1.23 6.38
C ARG A 104 -18.26 1.29 4.88
N LYS A 105 -19.48 1.35 4.38
CA LYS A 105 -19.75 1.42 2.93
C LYS A 105 -19.12 2.63 2.25
N GLU A 106 -19.04 3.74 2.98
CA GLU A 106 -18.50 5.00 2.46
C GLU A 106 -16.95 5.01 2.37
N GLN A 107 -16.30 3.97 2.89
CA GLN A 107 -14.84 3.84 2.81
C GLN A 107 -14.49 2.83 1.73
N PRO A 108 -13.58 3.15 0.80
CA PRO A 108 -13.11 2.21 -0.19
C PRO A 108 -12.26 1.10 0.44
N PHE A 109 -12.03 0.03 -0.32
CA PHE A 109 -11.03 -0.98 0.03
C PHE A 109 -9.64 -0.40 -0.13
N ILE A 110 -8.77 -0.59 0.87
CA ILE A 110 -7.44 0.01 0.90
C ILE A 110 -6.38 -1.02 0.53
N ILE A 111 -5.53 -0.66 -0.44
CA ILE A 111 -4.26 -1.30 -0.72
C ILE A 111 -3.17 -0.31 -0.32
N ASN A 112 -2.40 -0.61 0.73
CA ASN A 112 -1.31 0.24 1.19
C ASN A 112 -0.01 -0.07 0.43
N MET A 113 0.79 0.94 0.09
CA MET A 113 2.08 0.77 -0.56
C MET A 113 3.13 1.77 -0.07
N HIS A 114 4.37 1.32 -0.06
CA HIS A 114 5.53 2.17 0.17
C HIS A 114 6.04 2.80 -1.13
N MET A 115 6.72 3.95 -1.01
CA MET A 115 7.56 4.49 -2.08
C MET A 115 8.96 3.90 -1.96
N HIS A 116 9.42 3.23 -3.00
CA HIS A 116 10.79 2.70 -3.03
C HIS A 116 11.77 3.78 -3.46
N HIS A 117 12.73 4.09 -2.59
CA HIS A 117 13.65 5.23 -2.82
C HIS A 117 14.74 4.98 -3.88
N GLY A 118 14.82 3.75 -4.42
CA GLY A 118 15.88 3.38 -5.35
C GLY A 118 17.25 3.24 -4.67
N ILE A 119 18.30 3.28 -5.47
CA ILE A 119 19.67 3.05 -5.03
C ILE A 119 20.52 4.33 -5.03
N TYR A 120 21.56 4.33 -4.20
CA TYR A 120 22.61 5.33 -4.21
C TYR A 120 23.89 4.76 -4.82
N ILE A 121 24.49 5.51 -5.73
CA ILE A 121 25.84 5.24 -6.24
C ILE A 121 26.83 6.09 -5.45
N THR A 122 27.81 5.43 -4.83
CA THR A 122 28.86 6.12 -4.07
C THR A 122 29.99 6.53 -5.01
N LEU A 123 30.23 7.82 -5.08
CA LEU A 123 31.38 8.43 -5.74
C LEU A 123 32.45 8.81 -4.69
N PRO A 124 33.69 9.14 -5.08
CA PRO A 124 34.74 9.49 -4.12
C PRO A 124 34.40 10.68 -3.22
N ASP A 125 33.58 11.61 -3.69
CA ASP A 125 33.24 12.87 -3.03
C ASP A 125 31.78 12.97 -2.57
N ARG A 126 30.88 12.09 -3.06
CA ARG A 126 29.44 12.17 -2.75
C ARG A 126 28.70 10.86 -3.02
N LYS A 127 27.46 10.81 -2.57
CA LYS A 127 26.47 9.82 -3.02
C LYS A 127 25.50 10.46 -4.00
N VAL A 128 25.15 9.70 -5.04
CA VAL A 128 24.17 10.12 -6.05
C VAL A 128 22.96 9.21 -5.95
N GLN A 129 21.81 9.79 -5.69
CA GLN A 129 20.52 9.07 -5.70
C GLN A 129 20.06 8.92 -7.16
N MET A 130 19.79 7.69 -7.58
CA MET A 130 19.60 7.39 -9.01
C MET A 130 18.26 7.91 -9.55
N TYR A 131 17.18 7.90 -8.76
CA TYR A 131 15.88 8.42 -9.19
C TYR A 131 15.85 9.94 -9.24
N GLU A 132 16.59 10.61 -8.36
CA GLU A 132 16.76 12.07 -8.45
C GLU A 132 17.57 12.47 -9.67
N ARG A 133 18.64 11.73 -9.98
CA ARG A 133 19.48 11.98 -11.17
C ARG A 133 18.71 11.79 -12.48
N ASP A 134 17.93 10.71 -12.57
CA ASP A 134 17.18 10.34 -13.78
C ASP A 134 15.67 10.57 -13.56
N PHE A 135 15.33 11.73 -12.98
CA PHE A 135 13.99 12.04 -12.52
C PHE A 135 12.91 11.93 -13.61
N GLU A 136 13.20 12.32 -14.84
CA GLU A 136 12.21 12.25 -15.92
C GLU A 136 11.83 10.79 -16.23
N VAL A 137 12.79 9.86 -16.23
CA VAL A 137 12.50 8.41 -16.41
C VAL A 137 11.70 7.87 -15.23
N TYR A 138 12.10 8.21 -14.00
CA TYR A 138 11.36 7.86 -12.79
C TYR A 138 9.91 8.33 -12.85
N LYS A 139 9.71 9.58 -13.20
CA LYS A 139 8.39 10.21 -13.34
C LYS A 139 7.55 9.54 -14.43
N GLU A 140 8.13 9.26 -15.61
CA GLU A 140 7.43 8.55 -16.69
C GLU A 140 6.92 7.17 -16.24
N HIS A 141 7.72 6.42 -15.46
CA HIS A 141 7.28 5.14 -14.90
C HIS A 141 6.08 5.31 -13.97
N PHE A 142 6.05 6.34 -13.11
CA PHE A 142 4.91 6.61 -12.25
C PHE A 142 3.68 7.09 -13.00
N LEU A 143 3.83 7.91 -14.05
CA LEU A 143 2.70 8.31 -14.88
C LEU A 143 2.06 7.08 -15.56
N ALA A 144 2.86 6.18 -16.11
CA ALA A 144 2.37 4.92 -16.65
C ALA A 144 1.71 4.03 -15.58
N PHE A 145 2.25 4.00 -14.37
CA PHE A 145 1.64 3.29 -13.25
C PHE A 145 0.28 3.86 -12.85
N ILE A 146 0.13 5.19 -12.81
CA ILE A 146 -1.15 5.84 -12.53
C ILE A 146 -2.21 5.40 -13.55
N GLU A 147 -1.89 5.52 -14.86
CA GLU A 147 -2.80 5.12 -15.96
C GLU A 147 -3.18 3.63 -15.87
N ALA A 148 -2.20 2.78 -15.55
CA ALA A 148 -2.43 1.34 -15.37
C ALA A 148 -3.38 1.07 -14.19
N CYS A 149 -3.16 1.68 -13.03
CA CYS A 149 -4.02 1.54 -11.85
C CYS A 149 -5.44 2.04 -12.12
N GLU A 150 -5.61 3.18 -12.78
CA GLU A 150 -6.92 3.69 -13.17
C GLU A 150 -7.66 2.68 -14.06
N SER A 151 -6.96 2.10 -15.03
CA SER A 151 -7.52 1.06 -15.91
C SER A 151 -7.86 -0.22 -15.17
N TRP A 152 -6.97 -0.70 -14.29
CA TRP A 152 -7.17 -1.94 -13.54
C TRP A 152 -8.27 -1.81 -12.48
N ILE A 153 -8.32 -0.72 -11.75
CA ILE A 153 -9.35 -0.47 -10.72
C ILE A 153 -10.71 -0.24 -11.39
N GLY A 154 -10.77 0.58 -12.44
CA GLY A 154 -12.01 0.92 -13.12
C GLY A 154 -13.03 1.57 -12.18
N ASP A 155 -14.22 0.97 -12.08
CA ASP A 155 -15.30 1.45 -11.22
C ASP A 155 -15.35 0.74 -9.85
N ALA A 156 -14.36 -0.09 -9.53
CA ALA A 156 -14.30 -0.77 -8.24
C ALA A 156 -14.01 0.23 -7.11
N ASP A 157 -14.62 -0.01 -5.95
CA ASP A 157 -14.43 0.82 -4.74
C ASP A 157 -13.12 0.48 -4.03
N ILE A 158 -12.00 0.74 -4.72
CA ILE A 158 -10.63 0.44 -4.29
C ILE A 158 -9.77 1.68 -4.43
N ILE A 159 -8.91 1.93 -3.45
CA ILE A 159 -7.87 2.96 -3.52
C ILE A 159 -6.51 2.39 -3.12
N ILE A 160 -5.45 2.99 -3.65
CA ILE A 160 -4.07 2.73 -3.28
C ILE A 160 -3.61 3.88 -2.38
N ALA A 161 -3.20 3.54 -1.16
CA ALA A 161 -2.73 4.49 -0.16
C ALA A 161 -1.20 4.50 -0.10
N ILE A 162 -0.60 5.65 -0.32
CA ILE A 162 0.86 5.84 -0.30
C ILE A 162 1.30 6.18 1.13
N GLU A 163 2.16 5.34 1.69
CA GLU A 163 2.62 5.49 3.07
C GLU A 163 3.93 6.28 3.17
N ASN A 164 4.00 7.16 4.17
CA ASN A 164 5.23 7.82 4.57
C ASN A 164 6.08 6.85 5.42
N THR A 165 7.14 6.31 4.87
CA THR A 165 8.06 5.40 5.56
C THR A 165 9.19 6.15 6.28
N ASP A 166 10.38 6.18 5.73
CA ASP A 166 11.55 6.92 6.26
C ASP A 166 11.64 8.36 5.71
N GLY A 167 10.51 8.93 5.31
CA GLY A 167 10.34 10.29 4.80
C GLY A 167 10.33 10.37 3.27
N PHE A 168 9.33 11.06 2.72
CA PHE A 168 9.25 11.32 1.28
C PHE A 168 10.37 12.25 0.82
N ARG A 169 11.12 11.82 -0.18
CA ARG A 169 12.16 12.64 -0.84
C ARG A 169 11.52 13.73 -1.70
N THR A 170 12.26 14.77 -2.00
CA THR A 170 11.75 15.89 -2.81
C THR A 170 11.25 15.45 -4.18
N TYR A 171 11.95 14.53 -4.84
CA TYR A 171 11.54 13.97 -6.14
C TYR A 171 10.29 13.09 -6.02
N GLU A 172 10.14 12.35 -4.90
CA GLU A 172 8.95 11.54 -4.64
C GLU A 172 7.72 12.41 -4.40
N LYS A 173 7.83 13.48 -3.63
CA LYS A 173 6.73 14.43 -3.38
C LYS A 173 6.15 15.00 -4.68
N GLN A 174 6.99 15.22 -5.70
CA GLN A 174 6.54 15.69 -7.01
C GLN A 174 5.68 14.62 -7.73
N VAL A 175 6.08 13.37 -7.64
CA VAL A 175 5.34 12.24 -8.23
C VAL A 175 4.07 11.95 -7.42
N ILE A 176 4.17 11.93 -6.09
CA ILE A 176 3.00 11.73 -5.21
C ILE A 176 1.95 12.81 -5.48
N ALA A 177 2.34 14.08 -5.65
CA ALA A 177 1.39 15.14 -6.01
C ALA A 177 0.62 14.82 -7.29
N ARG A 178 1.28 14.22 -8.30
CA ARG A 178 0.60 13.76 -9.54
C ARG A 178 -0.31 12.56 -9.28
N MET A 179 0.11 11.59 -8.44
CA MET A 179 -0.72 10.46 -8.06
C MET A 179 -2.00 10.93 -7.36
N LEU A 180 -1.91 11.90 -6.46
CA LEU A 180 -3.05 12.45 -5.71
C LEU A 180 -4.06 13.23 -6.57
N GLU A 181 -3.73 13.60 -7.81
CA GLU A 181 -4.70 14.13 -8.78
C GLU A 181 -5.67 13.04 -9.26
N SER A 182 -5.25 11.78 -9.25
CA SER A 182 -6.11 10.64 -9.56
C SER A 182 -6.99 10.26 -8.37
N LYS A 183 -8.22 9.82 -8.65
CA LYS A 183 -9.14 9.30 -7.64
C LYS A 183 -8.69 7.97 -7.02
N CYS A 184 -7.77 7.27 -7.68
CA CYS A 184 -7.29 5.96 -7.26
C CYS A 184 -6.23 6.02 -6.14
N PHE A 185 -5.66 7.20 -5.87
CA PHE A 185 -4.56 7.36 -4.93
C PHE A 185 -4.89 8.31 -3.78
N VAL A 186 -4.45 7.91 -2.60
CA VAL A 186 -4.58 8.64 -1.34
C VAL A 186 -3.30 8.47 -0.52
N LEU A 187 -3.28 8.97 0.70
CA LEU A 187 -2.16 8.85 1.62
C LEU A 187 -2.51 7.96 2.81
N THR A 188 -1.54 7.18 3.25
CA THR A 188 -1.46 6.62 4.59
C THR A 188 -0.51 7.47 5.41
N TRP A 189 -0.96 7.91 6.58
CA TRP A 189 -0.06 8.54 7.55
C TRP A 189 0.34 7.53 8.62
N ASP A 190 1.58 7.04 8.53
CA ASP A 190 2.21 6.30 9.62
C ASP A 190 2.83 7.29 10.62
N ILE A 191 2.28 7.31 11.83
CA ILE A 191 2.71 8.22 12.90
C ILE A 191 4.06 7.79 13.50
N GLY A 192 4.29 6.47 13.57
CA GLY A 192 5.55 5.90 14.05
C GLY A 192 6.71 6.24 13.12
N HIS A 193 6.53 6.03 11.82
CA HIS A 193 7.49 6.42 10.80
C HIS A 193 7.76 7.93 10.78
N SER A 194 6.70 8.75 10.79
CA SER A 194 6.84 10.21 10.92
C SER A 194 7.72 10.60 12.10
N LYS A 195 7.48 9.98 13.26
CA LYS A 195 8.26 10.29 14.48
C LYS A 195 9.72 9.87 14.37
N SER A 196 9.99 8.71 13.78
CA SER A 196 11.35 8.17 13.63
C SER A 196 12.26 9.04 12.78
N VAL A 197 11.70 9.78 11.79
CA VAL A 197 12.43 10.69 10.89
C VAL A 197 12.29 12.16 11.26
N GLY A 198 11.87 12.46 12.50
CA GLY A 198 11.77 13.84 12.99
C GLY A 198 10.62 14.65 12.36
N GLU A 199 9.54 14.00 11.97
CA GLU A 199 8.31 14.61 11.41
C GLU A 199 8.55 15.43 10.13
N GLN A 200 9.59 15.09 9.35
CA GLN A 200 9.96 15.85 8.13
C GLN A 200 8.87 15.85 7.05
N ASP A 201 7.93 14.90 7.09
CA ASP A 201 6.82 14.81 6.14
C ASP A 201 5.54 15.47 6.61
N LYS A 202 5.50 15.89 7.88
CA LYS A 202 4.29 16.43 8.50
C LYS A 202 3.68 17.60 7.73
N ALA A 203 4.52 18.52 7.23
CA ALA A 203 4.04 19.65 6.44
C ALA A 203 3.34 19.17 5.15
N PHE A 204 3.98 18.25 4.42
CA PHE A 204 3.42 17.68 3.19
C PHE A 204 2.12 16.91 3.45
N LEU A 205 2.06 16.12 4.52
CA LEU A 205 0.87 15.38 4.89
C LEU A 205 -0.28 16.34 5.28
N LEU A 206 0.00 17.40 6.04
CA LEU A 206 -1.01 18.39 6.41
C LEU A 206 -1.49 19.23 5.22
N GLU A 207 -0.62 19.56 4.27
CA GLU A 207 -1.01 20.21 3.01
C GLU A 207 -1.97 19.34 2.17
N ASN A 208 -1.89 18.02 2.31
CA ASN A 208 -2.73 17.05 1.59
C ASN A 208 -3.69 16.30 2.52
N GLN A 209 -4.11 16.91 3.64
CA GLN A 209 -4.88 16.23 4.70
C GLN A 209 -6.21 15.63 4.22
N GLU A 210 -6.85 16.21 3.23
CA GLU A 210 -8.09 15.68 2.64
C GLU A 210 -7.88 14.41 1.82
N LYS A 211 -6.63 14.09 1.50
CA LYS A 211 -6.22 12.85 0.83
C LYS A 211 -5.75 11.76 1.79
N ILE A 212 -5.69 12.04 3.10
CA ILE A 212 -5.32 11.02 4.08
C ILE A 212 -6.55 10.15 4.35
N ALA A 213 -6.49 8.88 3.95
CA ALA A 213 -7.58 7.93 4.11
C ALA A 213 -7.26 6.79 5.09
N HIS A 214 -5.99 6.60 5.41
CA HIS A 214 -5.52 5.52 6.28
C HIS A 214 -4.47 6.02 7.27
N PHE A 215 -4.38 5.33 8.42
CA PHE A 215 -3.39 5.64 9.46
C PHE A 215 -2.77 4.35 10.00
N HIS A 216 -1.44 4.36 10.15
CA HIS A 216 -0.70 3.42 10.99
C HIS A 216 -0.29 4.12 12.29
N ILE A 217 -0.53 3.47 13.45
CA ILE A 217 -0.32 4.02 14.79
C ILE A 217 0.38 3.02 15.72
#